data_fc4d193a4b41c7d965654a1aba07d686
#
_entry.id   fc4d193a4b41c7d965654a1aba07d686
#
_cell.length_a   1.000
_cell.length_b   1.000
_cell.length_c   1.000
_cell.angle_alpha   90.00
_cell.angle_beta   90.00
_cell.angle_gamma   90.00
#
_symmetry.space_group_name_H-M   'P 1'
#
loop_
_entity.id
_entity.type
_entity.pdbx_description
1 polymer ?
#
loop_
_entity_poly.entity_id
_entity_poly.type
_entity_poly.pdbx_seq_one_letter_code
_entity_poly.pdbx_strand_id
1 'polypeptide(L)'
;MTNLTAPIFHNEEAARTHFEAIRWPYGRACPHCGTVGNSTLMQGKTTRSGLYKCKERECRKPFTATMGTIYERSHVPLHKWLLATHLIVSSKKGLSAHQLYRQLGFGSYRTAWFVLMRIREAMAPDELSPFGTGGMQVQVDEAYIGRKKGVDAGRGGFRHKMKVVTMID
;
A
#
# COMPACT_ATOMS: atom_id res chain seq x y z
N MET A 1 -8.51 18.57 -3.34
CA MET A 1 -8.61 17.37 -4.21
C MET A 1 -7.27 17.18 -4.90
N THR A 2 -6.67 16.01 -4.78
CA THR A 2 -5.37 15.73 -5.44
C THR A 2 -5.61 15.47 -6.92
N ASN A 3 -5.06 16.31 -7.78
CA ASN A 3 -5.19 16.12 -9.23
C ASN A 3 -4.27 14.99 -9.70
N LEU A 4 -4.77 14.06 -10.51
CA LEU A 4 -3.99 12.96 -11.09
C LEU A 4 -2.81 13.41 -11.95
N THR A 5 -2.81 14.68 -12.42
CA THR A 5 -1.69 15.29 -13.15
C THR A 5 -0.59 15.84 -12.23
N ALA A 6 -0.75 15.74 -10.91
CA ALA A 6 0.22 16.25 -9.96
C ALA A 6 1.59 15.57 -10.14
N PRO A 7 2.71 16.31 -10.04
CA PRO A 7 4.06 15.78 -10.24
C PRO A 7 4.39 14.57 -9.35
N ILE A 8 3.77 14.48 -8.19
CA ILE A 8 3.96 13.37 -7.25
C ILE A 8 3.61 11.99 -7.83
N PHE A 9 2.78 11.92 -8.86
CA PHE A 9 2.35 10.68 -9.51
C PHE A 9 3.17 10.33 -10.76
N HIS A 10 4.04 11.24 -11.22
CA HIS A 10 4.78 11.07 -12.49
C HIS A 10 6.29 11.27 -12.34
N ASN A 11 6.73 11.90 -11.26
CA ASN A 11 8.14 12.19 -11.02
C ASN A 11 8.59 11.55 -9.70
N GLU A 12 9.65 10.74 -9.75
CA GLU A 12 10.16 10.00 -8.59
C GLU A 12 10.71 10.91 -7.51
N GLU A 13 11.33 12.03 -7.88
CA GLU A 13 11.88 12.98 -6.93
C GLU A 13 10.79 13.77 -6.21
N ALA A 14 9.77 14.21 -6.95
CA ALA A 14 8.59 14.86 -6.37
C ALA A 14 7.83 13.91 -5.43
N ALA A 15 7.67 12.65 -5.84
CA ALA A 15 7.06 11.61 -5.01
C ALA A 15 7.81 11.39 -3.70
N ARG A 16 9.14 11.30 -3.77
CA ARG A 16 9.99 11.15 -2.59
C ARG A 16 9.90 12.35 -1.66
N THR A 17 10.05 13.55 -2.17
CA THR A 17 9.97 14.79 -1.38
C THR A 17 8.62 14.90 -0.67
N HIS A 18 7.54 14.60 -1.38
CA HIS A 18 6.20 14.58 -0.80
C HIS A 18 6.06 13.53 0.30
N PHE A 19 6.55 12.32 0.06
CA PHE A 19 6.50 11.22 1.03
C PHE A 19 7.35 11.50 2.28
N GLU A 20 8.54 12.09 2.10
CA GLU A 20 9.42 12.51 3.19
C GLU A 20 8.77 13.60 4.05
N ALA A 21 8.09 14.56 3.44
CA ALA A 21 7.36 15.62 4.15
C ALA A 21 6.23 15.07 5.02
N ILE A 22 5.48 14.08 4.52
CA ILE A 22 4.42 13.41 5.29
C ILE A 22 5.01 12.58 6.43
N ARG A 23 6.06 11.82 6.16
CA ARG A 23 6.65 10.91 7.13
C ARG A 23 7.40 11.61 8.25
N TRP A 24 8.04 12.73 7.94
CA TRP A 24 8.94 13.44 8.83
C TRP A 24 8.56 14.93 9.01
N PRO A 25 7.35 15.23 9.47
CA PRO A 25 6.89 16.62 9.61
C PRO A 25 7.74 17.43 10.62
N TYR A 26 8.33 16.75 11.60
CA TYR A 26 9.15 17.36 12.66
C TYR A 26 10.66 17.10 12.50
N GLY A 27 11.08 16.62 11.34
CA GLY A 27 12.47 16.29 11.06
C GLY A 27 12.72 14.80 10.89
N ARG A 28 13.78 14.48 10.16
CA ARG A 28 14.13 13.10 9.79
C ARG A 28 14.43 12.24 11.00
N ALA A 29 13.60 11.24 11.27
CA ALA A 29 13.80 10.23 12.28
C ALA A 29 14.52 9.01 11.69
N CYS A 30 15.57 8.55 12.36
CA CYS A 30 16.25 7.31 11.99
C CYS A 30 15.41 6.09 12.40
N PRO A 31 15.03 5.18 11.47
CA PRO A 31 14.22 4.02 11.82
C PRO A 31 14.94 2.96 12.66
N HIS A 32 16.26 3.08 12.83
CA HIS A 32 17.06 2.12 13.60
C HIS A 32 17.23 2.50 15.06
N CYS A 33 17.39 3.80 15.37
CA CYS A 33 17.65 4.27 16.72
C CYS A 33 16.66 5.34 17.21
N GLY A 34 15.73 5.79 16.34
CA GLY A 34 14.74 6.80 16.71
C GLY A 34 15.25 8.25 16.74
N THR A 35 16.56 8.50 16.65
CA THR A 35 17.12 9.86 16.74
C THR A 35 16.60 10.75 15.60
N VAL A 36 16.10 11.93 15.94
CA VAL A 36 15.53 12.91 15.02
C VAL A 36 16.58 13.98 14.65
N GLY A 37 16.62 14.38 13.38
CA GLY A 37 17.46 15.48 12.90
C GLY A 37 18.95 15.17 12.75
N ASN A 38 19.45 14.06 13.29
CA ASN A 38 20.87 13.69 13.26
C ASN A 38 21.19 12.72 12.10
N SER A 39 20.99 13.18 10.85
CA SER A 39 21.28 12.37 9.66
C SER A 39 21.79 13.23 8.50
N THR A 40 22.55 12.62 7.60
CA THR A 40 23.10 13.28 6.40
C THR A 40 22.63 12.55 5.16
N LEU A 41 22.28 13.31 4.12
CA LEU A 41 22.03 12.77 2.79
C LEU A 41 23.35 12.25 2.20
N MET A 42 23.33 11.00 1.78
CA MET A 42 24.47 10.42 1.07
C MET A 42 24.43 10.85 -0.39
N GLN A 43 25.52 11.45 -0.84
CA GLN A 43 25.70 11.88 -2.22
C GLN A 43 26.86 11.11 -2.85
N GLY A 44 26.70 10.64 -4.09
CA GLY A 44 27.73 9.92 -4.84
C GLY A 44 27.19 9.44 -6.17
N LYS A 45 28.09 9.24 -7.14
CA LYS A 45 27.70 8.80 -8.51
C LYS A 45 26.94 7.48 -8.55
N THR A 46 27.21 6.59 -7.59
CA THR A 46 26.58 5.26 -7.47
C THR A 46 25.53 5.18 -6.36
N THR A 47 25.35 6.27 -5.59
CA THR A 47 24.43 6.29 -4.47
C THR A 47 23.01 6.55 -4.98
N ARG A 48 22.07 5.69 -4.60
CA ARG A 48 20.65 5.92 -4.93
C ARG A 48 20.15 7.19 -4.25
N SER A 49 19.28 7.89 -4.94
CA SER A 49 18.66 9.11 -4.44
C SER A 49 17.81 8.84 -3.18
N GLY A 50 17.83 9.76 -2.20
CA GLY A 50 17.08 9.61 -0.96
C GLY A 50 17.66 8.61 0.05
N LEU A 51 18.95 8.27 -0.06
CA LEU A 51 19.65 7.49 0.94
C LEU A 51 20.27 8.41 1.99
N TYR A 52 19.92 8.21 3.25
CA TYR A 52 20.44 8.94 4.40
C TYR A 52 21.32 8.06 5.25
N LYS A 53 22.26 8.65 5.98
CA LYS A 53 23.08 7.97 6.98
C LYS A 53 22.85 8.63 8.34
N CYS A 54 22.56 7.83 9.35
CA CYS A 54 22.49 8.28 10.72
C CYS A 54 23.88 8.69 11.21
N LYS A 55 23.99 9.83 11.90
CA LYS A 55 25.25 10.33 12.49
C LYS A 55 25.46 9.85 13.92
N GLU A 56 24.43 9.26 14.53
CA GLU A 56 24.54 8.75 15.91
C GLU A 56 25.67 7.75 16.02
N ARG A 57 26.51 7.93 17.05
CA ARG A 57 27.78 7.19 17.21
C ARG A 57 27.57 5.68 17.25
N GLU A 58 26.52 5.24 17.92
CA GLU A 58 26.19 3.81 18.10
C GLU A 58 25.36 3.23 16.95
N CYS A 59 24.78 4.07 16.10
CA CYS A 59 23.90 3.61 15.01
C CYS A 59 24.63 3.56 13.66
N ARG A 60 24.99 4.70 13.11
CA ARG A 60 25.67 4.91 11.81
C ARG A 60 25.08 4.16 10.62
N LYS A 61 23.84 3.63 10.73
CA LYS A 61 23.19 2.83 9.69
C LYS A 61 22.60 3.70 8.58
N PRO A 62 22.65 3.24 7.33
CA PRO A 62 21.95 3.91 6.23
C PRO A 62 20.46 3.60 6.29
N PHE A 63 19.62 4.57 5.85
CA PHE A 63 18.16 4.41 5.78
C PHE A 63 17.56 5.27 4.69
N THR A 64 16.34 4.94 4.32
CA THR A 64 15.51 5.70 3.36
C THR A 64 14.15 5.99 3.96
N ALA A 65 13.42 6.92 3.37
CA ALA A 65 12.05 7.22 3.78
C ALA A 65 11.09 6.01 3.66
N THR A 66 11.37 5.07 2.76
CA THR A 66 10.53 3.89 2.55
C THR A 66 10.76 2.76 3.55
N MET A 67 11.85 2.79 4.31
CA MET A 67 12.19 1.75 5.28
C MET A 67 11.15 1.66 6.41
N GLY A 68 10.69 0.45 6.75
CA GLY A 68 9.63 0.22 7.73
C GLY A 68 8.24 0.64 7.24
N THR A 69 8.03 0.76 5.94
CA THR A 69 6.72 1.03 5.31
C THR A 69 6.36 -0.05 4.30
N ILE A 70 5.14 0.00 3.80
CA ILE A 70 4.69 -0.90 2.72
C ILE A 70 5.50 -0.76 1.44
N TYR A 71 6.26 0.31 1.28
CA TYR A 71 7.10 0.61 0.11
C TYR A 71 8.53 0.06 0.25
N GLU A 72 8.86 -0.53 1.40
CA GLU A 72 10.21 -1.03 1.65
C GLU A 72 10.61 -2.15 0.68
N ARG A 73 11.88 -2.14 0.26
CA ARG A 73 12.51 -3.14 -0.64
C ARG A 73 11.76 -3.37 -1.95
N SER A 74 10.96 -2.42 -2.38
CA SER A 74 10.27 -2.49 -3.66
C SER A 74 11.16 -2.00 -4.80
N HIS A 75 11.12 -2.72 -5.94
CA HIS A 75 11.70 -2.27 -7.21
C HIS A 75 10.72 -1.36 -7.99
N VAL A 76 9.48 -1.25 -7.56
CA VAL A 76 8.49 -0.35 -8.15
C VAL A 76 8.81 1.08 -7.71
N PRO A 77 8.90 2.04 -8.64
CA PRO A 77 9.12 3.45 -8.33
C PRO A 77 8.07 4.01 -7.37
N LEU A 78 8.47 4.91 -6.48
CA LEU A 78 7.59 5.46 -5.43
C LEU A 78 6.40 6.22 -6.01
N HIS A 79 6.59 6.97 -7.10
CA HIS A 79 5.50 7.67 -7.78
C HIS A 79 4.39 6.71 -8.25
N LYS A 80 4.73 5.50 -8.73
CA LYS A 80 3.76 4.47 -9.11
C LYS A 80 3.04 3.88 -7.89
N TRP A 81 3.73 3.76 -6.75
CA TRP A 81 3.12 3.34 -5.50
C TRP A 81 2.11 4.38 -5.00
N LEU A 82 2.46 5.66 -5.01
CA LEU A 82 1.56 6.75 -4.59
C LEU A 82 0.33 6.82 -5.50
N LEU A 83 0.53 6.69 -6.81
CA LEU A 83 -0.59 6.66 -7.77
C LEU A 83 -1.48 5.44 -7.56
N ALA A 84 -0.90 4.25 -7.34
CA ALA A 84 -1.65 3.03 -7.04
C ALA A 84 -2.50 3.20 -5.77
N THR A 85 -1.91 3.70 -4.69
CA THR A 85 -2.60 3.97 -3.43
C THR A 85 -3.75 4.95 -3.64
N HIS A 86 -3.49 6.06 -4.34
CA HIS A 86 -4.52 7.06 -4.65
C HIS A 86 -5.69 6.46 -5.43
N LEU A 87 -5.43 5.68 -6.48
CA LEU A 87 -6.46 5.05 -7.29
C LEU A 87 -7.29 4.03 -6.51
N ILE A 88 -6.69 3.26 -5.62
CA ILE A 88 -7.38 2.26 -4.80
C ILE A 88 -8.28 2.95 -3.77
N VAL A 89 -7.77 3.96 -3.06
CA VAL A 89 -8.51 4.68 -2.02
C VAL A 89 -9.65 5.52 -2.61
N SER A 90 -9.43 6.15 -3.78
CA SER A 90 -10.45 6.96 -4.44
C SER A 90 -11.54 6.15 -5.15
N SER A 91 -11.34 4.86 -5.34
CA SER A 91 -12.24 3.99 -6.10
C SER A 91 -13.37 3.46 -5.22
N LYS A 92 -14.62 3.89 -5.45
CA LYS A 92 -15.81 3.45 -4.69
C LYS A 92 -16.01 1.93 -4.65
N LYS A 93 -15.72 1.24 -5.75
CA LYS A 93 -15.91 -0.22 -5.90
C LYS A 93 -14.61 -1.02 -5.79
N GLY A 94 -13.50 -0.37 -5.44
CA GLY A 94 -12.17 -0.96 -5.50
C GLY A 94 -11.63 -1.04 -6.93
N LEU A 95 -10.42 -1.58 -7.07
CA LEU A 95 -9.69 -1.68 -8.32
C LEU A 95 -9.20 -3.12 -8.52
N SER A 96 -9.29 -3.62 -9.75
CA SER A 96 -8.74 -4.94 -10.07
C SER A 96 -7.24 -4.85 -10.35
N ALA A 97 -6.49 -5.93 -10.07
CA ALA A 97 -5.07 -5.97 -10.38
C ALA A 97 -4.78 -5.82 -11.90
N HIS A 98 -5.70 -6.28 -12.74
CA HIS A 98 -5.60 -6.11 -14.19
C HIS A 98 -5.77 -4.66 -14.64
N GLN A 99 -6.68 -3.94 -14.00
CA GLN A 99 -6.87 -2.51 -14.25
C GLN A 99 -5.64 -1.72 -13.80
N LEU A 100 -5.12 -2.01 -12.62
CA LEU A 100 -3.89 -1.39 -12.10
C LEU A 100 -2.69 -1.66 -13.01
N TYR A 101 -2.54 -2.90 -13.50
CA TYR A 101 -1.51 -3.29 -14.46
C TYR A 101 -1.53 -2.41 -15.72
N ARG A 102 -2.71 -2.21 -16.32
CA ARG A 102 -2.87 -1.42 -17.55
C ARG A 102 -2.66 0.07 -17.31
N GLN A 103 -3.21 0.61 -16.22
CA GLN A 103 -3.16 2.05 -15.93
C GLN A 103 -1.76 2.54 -15.55
N LEU A 104 -1.00 1.76 -14.78
CA LEU A 104 0.34 2.15 -14.33
C LEU A 104 1.47 1.64 -15.22
N GLY A 105 1.16 0.86 -16.26
CA GLY A 105 2.16 0.34 -17.18
C GLY A 105 3.22 -0.49 -16.45
N PHE A 106 2.80 -1.43 -15.59
CA PHE A 106 3.73 -2.36 -14.97
C PHE A 106 4.25 -3.37 -15.99
N GLY A 107 5.50 -3.82 -15.84
CA GLY A 107 6.08 -4.82 -16.72
C GLY A 107 5.43 -6.21 -16.60
N SER A 108 4.72 -6.52 -15.51
CA SER A 108 3.99 -7.76 -15.35
C SER A 108 2.73 -7.61 -14.51
N TYR A 109 1.75 -8.47 -14.78
CA TYR A 109 0.53 -8.58 -13.96
C TYR A 109 0.84 -8.95 -12.50
N ARG A 110 1.84 -9.82 -12.28
CA ARG A 110 2.28 -10.22 -10.95
C ARG A 110 2.72 -9.03 -10.10
N THR A 111 3.41 -8.06 -10.69
CA THR A 111 3.82 -6.82 -10.01
C THR A 111 2.61 -6.00 -9.58
N ALA A 112 1.61 -5.82 -10.45
CA ALA A 112 0.38 -5.11 -10.13
C ALA A 112 -0.41 -5.81 -9.01
N TRP A 113 -0.51 -7.13 -9.08
CA TRP A 113 -1.15 -7.93 -8.05
C TRP A 113 -0.45 -7.81 -6.70
N PHE A 114 0.88 -7.89 -6.69
CA PHE A 114 1.69 -7.69 -5.48
C PHE A 114 1.48 -6.32 -4.85
N VAL A 115 1.53 -5.24 -5.66
CA VAL A 115 1.28 -3.88 -5.20
C VAL A 115 -0.12 -3.75 -4.59
N LEU A 116 -1.13 -4.26 -5.30
CA LEU A 116 -2.51 -4.22 -4.84
C LEU A 116 -2.71 -4.95 -3.50
N MET A 117 -2.17 -6.17 -3.37
CA MET A 117 -2.31 -6.95 -2.13
C MET A 117 -1.60 -6.29 -0.95
N ARG A 118 -0.42 -5.72 -1.18
CA ARG A 118 0.34 -5.04 -0.14
C ARG A 118 -0.33 -3.75 0.35
N ILE A 119 -1.00 -3.01 -0.54
CA ILE A 119 -1.80 -1.85 -0.15
C ILE A 119 -3.04 -2.30 0.64
N ARG A 120 -3.73 -3.35 0.20
CA ARG A 120 -4.90 -3.88 0.92
C ARG A 120 -4.55 -4.40 2.30
N GLU A 121 -3.43 -5.07 2.44
CA GLU A 121 -2.91 -5.52 3.75
C GLU A 121 -2.67 -4.34 4.70
N ALA A 122 -2.07 -3.27 4.18
CA ALA A 122 -1.84 -2.06 4.97
C ALA A 122 -3.13 -1.28 5.33
N MET A 123 -4.23 -1.56 4.65
CA MET A 123 -5.55 -0.97 4.96
C MET A 123 -6.38 -1.84 5.90
N ALA A 124 -5.92 -3.07 6.17
CA ALA A 124 -6.58 -3.93 7.15
C ALA A 124 -6.46 -3.33 8.55
N PRO A 125 -7.50 -3.35 9.37
CA PRO A 125 -7.41 -2.91 10.75
C PRO A 125 -6.48 -3.84 11.53
N ASP A 126 -5.65 -3.26 12.42
CA ASP A 126 -4.72 -4.02 13.25
C ASP A 126 -5.45 -4.92 14.26
N GLU A 127 -6.60 -4.47 14.74
CA GLU A 127 -7.48 -5.21 15.63
C GLU A 127 -8.92 -5.19 15.12
N LEU A 128 -9.53 -6.37 15.06
CA LEU A 128 -10.97 -6.47 14.77
C LEU A 128 -11.72 -6.28 16.10
N SER A 129 -12.35 -5.13 16.26
CA SER A 129 -13.32 -4.95 17.35
C SER A 129 -14.54 -5.87 17.11
N PRO A 130 -15.17 -6.40 18.18
CA PRO A 130 -16.40 -7.17 18.03
C PRO A 130 -17.48 -6.34 17.37
N PHE A 131 -18.18 -6.93 16.37
CA PHE A 131 -19.27 -6.26 15.65
C PHE A 131 -20.42 -5.89 16.61
N GLY A 132 -21.06 -4.74 16.35
CA GLY A 132 -22.23 -4.28 17.08
C GLY A 132 -21.94 -3.75 18.50
N THR A 133 -20.67 -3.44 18.82
CA THR A 133 -20.34 -2.82 20.10
C THR A 133 -20.88 -1.37 20.15
N GLY A 134 -21.43 -0.96 21.29
CA GLY A 134 -21.98 0.39 21.47
C GLY A 134 -23.36 0.62 20.85
N GLY A 135 -24.11 -0.44 20.50
CA GLY A 135 -25.44 -0.31 19.92
C GLY A 135 -25.46 0.00 18.41
N MET A 136 -24.33 -0.17 17.71
CA MET A 136 -24.24 -0.01 16.25
C MET A 136 -24.99 -1.12 15.52
N GLN A 137 -25.60 -0.79 14.37
CA GLN A 137 -26.29 -1.76 13.53
C GLN A 137 -25.27 -2.52 12.68
N VAL A 138 -25.34 -3.86 12.73
CA VAL A 138 -24.50 -4.72 11.91
C VAL A 138 -25.26 -5.07 10.63
N GLN A 139 -24.69 -4.73 9.48
CA GLN A 139 -25.21 -5.14 8.17
C GLN A 139 -24.55 -6.43 7.75
N VAL A 140 -25.34 -7.41 7.32
CA VAL A 140 -24.86 -8.71 6.86
C VAL A 140 -25.27 -8.90 5.41
N ASP A 141 -24.30 -9.23 4.55
CA ASP A 141 -24.55 -9.54 3.14
C ASP A 141 -23.91 -10.88 2.76
N GLU A 142 -24.54 -11.58 1.82
CA GLU A 142 -24.09 -12.87 1.32
C GLU A 142 -23.76 -12.81 -0.17
N ALA A 143 -22.59 -13.27 -0.54
CA ALA A 143 -22.16 -13.39 -1.92
C ALA A 143 -21.73 -14.82 -2.25
N TYR A 144 -21.98 -15.24 -3.47
CA TYR A 144 -21.57 -16.56 -3.98
C TYR A 144 -20.44 -16.39 -4.99
N ILE A 145 -19.23 -16.80 -4.63
CA ILE A 145 -18.02 -16.53 -5.40
C ILE A 145 -17.36 -17.85 -5.84
N GLY A 146 -16.85 -17.85 -7.07
CA GLY A 146 -16.02 -18.93 -7.60
C GLY A 146 -16.75 -20.26 -7.76
N ARG A 147 -15.99 -21.36 -7.71
CA ARG A 147 -16.49 -22.74 -7.83
C ARG A 147 -15.79 -23.63 -6.78
N LYS A 148 -16.55 -24.45 -6.08
CA LYS A 148 -16.02 -25.47 -5.19
C LYS A 148 -15.36 -26.56 -6.01
N LYS A 149 -14.15 -26.98 -5.60
CA LYS A 149 -13.42 -28.09 -6.26
C LYS A 149 -14.22 -29.40 -6.08
N GLY A 150 -14.42 -30.13 -7.19
CA GLY A 150 -15.12 -31.42 -7.17
C GLY A 150 -16.65 -31.36 -7.09
N VAL A 151 -17.24 -30.17 -7.21
CA VAL A 151 -18.71 -30.01 -7.26
C VAL A 151 -19.13 -29.52 -8.63
N ASP A 152 -19.98 -30.33 -9.31
CA ASP A 152 -20.50 -29.93 -10.61
C ASP A 152 -21.56 -28.85 -10.52
N ALA A 153 -21.57 -27.96 -11.53
CA ALA A 153 -22.60 -26.97 -11.71
C ALA A 153 -23.89 -27.69 -12.15
N GLY A 154 -24.74 -28.02 -11.18
CA GLY A 154 -26.07 -28.53 -11.47
C GLY A 154 -26.98 -27.50 -12.20
N ARG A 155 -28.07 -27.97 -12.77
CA ARG A 155 -29.11 -27.09 -13.39
C ARG A 155 -29.75 -26.22 -12.29
N GLY A 156 -29.27 -25.02 -12.09
CA GLY A 156 -29.76 -24.02 -11.14
C GLY A 156 -29.14 -24.10 -9.73
N GLY A 157 -29.23 -22.98 -9.01
CA GLY A 157 -28.70 -22.81 -7.65
C GLY A 157 -27.19 -22.56 -7.53
N PHE A 158 -26.78 -22.31 -6.32
CA PHE A 158 -25.40 -21.89 -6.00
C PHE A 158 -24.59 -22.95 -5.24
N ARG A 159 -25.01 -24.22 -5.22
CA ARG A 159 -24.35 -25.32 -4.45
C ARG A 159 -22.89 -25.50 -4.81
N HIS A 160 -22.52 -25.23 -6.07
CA HIS A 160 -21.14 -25.32 -6.58
C HIS A 160 -20.28 -24.10 -6.27
N LYS A 161 -20.85 -23.04 -5.72
CA LYS A 161 -20.15 -21.80 -5.38
C LYS A 161 -19.78 -21.77 -3.89
N MET A 162 -18.73 -21.03 -3.57
CA MET A 162 -18.40 -20.69 -2.19
C MET A 162 -19.32 -19.58 -1.70
N LYS A 163 -19.92 -19.79 -0.55
CA LYS A 163 -20.70 -18.76 0.14
C LYS A 163 -19.73 -17.89 0.95
N VAL A 164 -19.75 -16.60 0.74
CA VAL A 164 -19.01 -15.60 1.50
C VAL A 164 -20.02 -14.73 2.24
N VAL A 165 -19.87 -14.61 3.53
CA VAL A 165 -20.70 -13.73 4.38
C VAL A 165 -19.81 -12.54 4.76
N THR A 166 -20.31 -11.33 4.50
CA THR A 166 -19.65 -10.07 4.83
C THR A 166 -20.45 -9.39 5.93
N MET A 167 -19.79 -8.90 6.97
CA MET A 167 -20.39 -8.13 8.05
C MET A 167 -19.73 -6.76 8.10
N ILE A 168 -20.54 -5.71 8.28
CA ILE A 168 -20.10 -4.31 8.37
C ILE A 168 -20.91 -3.66 9.51
N ASP A 169 -20.26 -2.93 10.38
CA ASP A 169 -20.85 -2.10 11.45
C ASP A 169 -20.51 -0.62 11.27
#